data_c38735fb99e58e7182628652144de15a
#
_entry.id   c38735fb99e58e7182628652144de15a
#
_cell.length_a   1.000
_cell.length_b   1.000
_cell.length_c   1.000
_cell.angle_alpha   90.00
_cell.angle_beta   90.00
_cell.angle_gamma   90.00
#
_symmetry.space_group_name_H-M   'P 1'
#
loop_
_entity.id
_entity.type
_entity.pdbx_description
1 polymer ?
#
loop_
_entity_poly.entity_id
_entity_poly.type
_entity_poly.pdbx_seq_one_letter_code
_entity_poly.pdbx_strand_id
1 'polypeptide(L)'
;MNKMVIWFDLDGVIFDSYEVWDQVVQGILKHHGVAYTQQIREELWRIPMEDVNAYLLQLVENSLDENEFERQKMNQLQSLYRDISLVEGVHELLSTLKAKGAVMYAVTSNYLQLAELGLSSHHLSNYFVKLYSSLDLFGSDKNREFYQFILHQERIDSANIVMVEDNKNNLCIGRELGIAGVYIEHPNSPFSVENTGIVSIKQLSELIPILEDKK
;
A
#
# COMPACT_ATOMS: atom_id res chain seq x y z
N MET A 1 0.50 3.45 30.25
CA MET A 1 0.89 4.24 29.05
C MET A 1 0.28 3.53 27.85
N ASN A 2 -0.54 4.20 27.06
CA ASN A 2 -1.04 3.64 25.81
C ASN A 2 0.14 3.40 24.87
N LYS A 3 0.24 2.18 24.31
CA LYS A 3 1.27 1.88 23.31
C LYS A 3 0.95 2.66 22.04
N MET A 4 1.97 3.23 21.40
CA MET A 4 1.84 3.83 20.08
C MET A 4 1.49 2.75 19.07
N VAL A 5 0.40 2.94 18.33
CA VAL A 5 -0.04 2.03 17.28
C VAL A 5 0.20 2.70 15.92
N ILE A 6 0.83 1.98 15.01
CA ILE A 6 1.13 2.52 13.67
C ILE A 6 0.60 1.53 12.63
N TRP A 7 -0.17 2.05 11.70
CA TRP A 7 -0.60 1.33 10.50
C TRP A 7 0.25 1.79 9.32
N PHE A 8 1.00 0.88 8.76
CA PHE A 8 1.78 1.13 7.55
C PHE A 8 1.07 0.55 6.33
N ASP A 9 0.88 1.35 5.31
CA ASP A 9 0.73 0.79 3.97
C ASP A 9 2.04 0.11 3.56
N LEU A 10 1.97 -0.75 2.56
CA LEU A 10 3.14 -1.48 2.07
C LEU A 10 3.65 -0.89 0.76
N ASP A 11 2.81 -0.84 -0.26
CA ASP A 11 3.18 -0.37 -1.59
C ASP A 11 3.35 1.16 -1.60
N GLY A 12 4.51 1.64 -2.02
CA GLY A 12 4.86 3.06 -1.96
C GLY A 12 5.29 3.57 -0.58
N VAL A 13 5.18 2.77 0.49
CA VAL A 13 5.58 3.14 1.87
C VAL A 13 6.71 2.28 2.42
N ILE A 14 6.55 0.97 2.34
CA ILE A 14 7.57 -0.02 2.74
C ILE A 14 8.28 -0.55 1.50
N PHE A 15 7.52 -0.87 0.45
CA PHE A 15 8.02 -1.34 -0.84
C PHE A 15 8.06 -0.20 -1.84
N ASP A 16 9.17 -0.04 -2.55
CA ASP A 16 9.26 0.81 -3.74
C ASP A 16 8.67 0.06 -4.94
N SER A 17 7.35 -0.02 -4.99
CA SER A 17 6.58 -0.87 -5.90
C SER A 17 6.03 -0.16 -7.14
N TYR A 18 6.20 1.15 -7.27
CA TYR A 18 5.61 1.92 -8.38
C TYR A 18 6.00 1.37 -9.76
N GLU A 19 7.28 1.05 -9.96
CA GLU A 19 7.76 0.49 -11.22
C GLU A 19 7.35 -0.97 -11.43
N VAL A 20 7.11 -1.71 -10.36
CA VAL A 20 6.72 -3.12 -10.41
C VAL A 20 5.38 -3.29 -11.12
N TRP A 21 4.38 -2.51 -10.71
CA TRP A 21 3.06 -2.53 -11.33
C TRP A 21 3.10 -2.06 -12.77
N ASP A 22 3.84 -1.00 -13.07
CA ASP A 22 4.05 -0.53 -14.43
C ASP A 22 4.69 -1.61 -15.32
N GLN A 23 5.70 -2.34 -14.83
CA GLN A 23 6.36 -3.42 -15.57
C GLN A 23 5.41 -4.57 -15.91
N VAL A 24 4.57 -4.98 -14.95
CA VAL A 24 3.59 -6.08 -15.17
C VAL A 24 2.56 -5.66 -16.21
N VAL A 25 1.97 -4.49 -16.09
CA VAL A 25 1.00 -3.97 -17.05
C VAL A 25 1.63 -3.82 -18.43
N GLN A 26 2.82 -3.23 -18.52
CA GLN A 26 3.55 -3.09 -19.79
C GLN A 26 3.84 -4.45 -20.42
N GLY A 27 4.25 -5.44 -19.63
CA GLY A 27 4.54 -6.79 -20.09
C GLY A 27 3.32 -7.45 -20.70
N ILE A 28 2.18 -7.39 -20.02
CA ILE A 28 0.91 -7.96 -20.48
C ILE A 28 0.45 -7.26 -21.78
N LEU A 29 0.34 -5.93 -21.78
CA LEU A 29 -0.13 -5.17 -22.94
C LEU A 29 0.77 -5.39 -24.16
N LYS A 30 2.10 -5.40 -23.99
CA LYS A 30 3.07 -5.64 -25.05
C LYS A 30 2.90 -7.03 -25.67
N HIS A 31 2.62 -8.05 -24.87
CA HIS A 31 2.38 -9.40 -25.37
C HIS A 31 1.17 -9.47 -26.33
N HIS A 32 0.20 -8.60 -26.12
CA HIS A 32 -1.01 -8.46 -26.94
C HIS A 32 -0.94 -7.34 -27.99
N GLY A 33 0.26 -6.79 -28.24
CA GLY A 33 0.45 -5.75 -29.25
C GLY A 33 -0.09 -4.36 -28.88
N VAL A 34 -0.45 -4.16 -27.61
CA VAL A 34 -0.93 -2.88 -27.09
C VAL A 34 0.23 -2.09 -26.48
N ALA A 35 0.36 -0.82 -26.86
CA ALA A 35 1.38 0.07 -26.29
C ALA A 35 0.93 0.57 -24.91
N TYR A 36 1.79 0.45 -23.89
CA TYR A 36 1.59 1.06 -22.60
C TYR A 36 1.89 2.57 -22.69
N THR A 37 0.85 3.39 -22.60
CA THR A 37 0.94 4.85 -22.75
C THR A 37 0.78 5.55 -21.42
N GLN A 38 1.20 6.82 -21.36
CA GLN A 38 0.98 7.67 -20.19
C GLN A 38 -0.53 7.79 -19.85
N GLN A 39 -1.41 7.83 -20.85
CA GLN A 39 -2.85 7.87 -20.63
C GLN A 39 -3.37 6.61 -19.93
N ILE A 40 -2.90 5.42 -20.33
CA ILE A 40 -3.25 4.15 -19.67
C ILE A 40 -2.77 4.16 -18.21
N ARG A 41 -1.54 4.62 -17.98
CA ARG A 41 -0.97 4.75 -16.64
C ARG A 41 -1.80 5.65 -15.75
N GLU A 42 -2.17 6.83 -16.23
CA GLU A 42 -3.00 7.79 -15.47
C GLU A 42 -4.40 7.23 -15.18
N GLU A 43 -4.98 6.46 -16.10
CA GLU A 43 -6.27 5.82 -15.87
C GLU A 43 -6.19 4.74 -14.80
N LEU A 44 -5.17 3.88 -14.84
CA LEU A 44 -4.93 2.84 -13.81
C LEU A 44 -4.79 3.43 -12.39
N TRP A 45 -4.28 4.64 -12.26
CA TRP A 45 -4.20 5.33 -10.97
C TRP A 45 -5.54 5.88 -10.47
N ARG A 46 -6.53 5.98 -11.34
CA ARG A 46 -7.85 6.54 -11.00
C ARG A 46 -8.88 5.49 -10.68
N ILE A 47 -8.78 4.34 -11.33
CA ILE A 47 -9.76 3.25 -11.16
C ILE A 47 -9.46 2.45 -9.87
N PRO A 48 -10.50 1.94 -9.19
CA PRO A 48 -10.33 1.05 -8.05
C PRO A 48 -9.57 -0.22 -8.42
N MET A 49 -8.86 -0.81 -7.47
CA MET A 49 -8.04 -2.00 -7.70
C MET A 49 -8.86 -3.18 -8.24
N GLU A 50 -10.09 -3.34 -7.77
CA GLU A 50 -11.03 -4.37 -8.23
C GLU A 50 -11.41 -4.25 -9.71
N ASP A 51 -11.33 -3.04 -10.29
CA ASP A 51 -11.70 -2.78 -11.69
C ASP A 51 -10.51 -2.87 -12.66
N VAL A 52 -9.28 -2.94 -12.14
CA VAL A 52 -8.04 -2.94 -12.95
C VAL A 52 -8.02 -4.09 -13.96
N ASN A 53 -8.41 -5.28 -13.56
CA ASN A 53 -8.42 -6.44 -14.45
C ASN A 53 -9.40 -6.26 -15.62
N ALA A 54 -10.61 -5.80 -15.33
CA ALA A 54 -11.62 -5.57 -16.34
C ALA A 54 -11.16 -4.51 -17.37
N TYR A 55 -10.52 -3.46 -16.89
CA TYR A 55 -9.96 -2.41 -17.75
C TYR A 55 -8.84 -2.96 -18.65
N LEU A 56 -7.88 -3.72 -18.10
CA LEU A 56 -6.78 -4.28 -18.87
C LEU A 56 -7.26 -5.33 -19.90
N LEU A 57 -8.24 -6.15 -19.55
CA LEU A 57 -8.86 -7.10 -20.48
C LEU A 57 -9.55 -6.40 -21.65
N GLN A 58 -10.21 -5.26 -21.43
CA GLN A 58 -10.77 -4.45 -22.51
C GLN A 58 -9.68 -3.93 -23.48
N LEU A 59 -8.54 -3.49 -22.94
CA LEU A 59 -7.43 -2.97 -23.77
C LEU A 59 -6.83 -4.06 -24.67
N VAL A 60 -6.86 -5.31 -24.25
CA VAL A 60 -6.41 -6.47 -25.07
C VAL A 60 -7.56 -7.14 -25.82
N GLU A 61 -8.68 -6.40 -26.02
CA GLU A 61 -9.86 -6.85 -26.78
C GLU A 61 -10.44 -8.20 -26.29
N ASN A 62 -10.36 -8.44 -24.98
CA ASN A 62 -10.76 -9.71 -24.35
C ASN A 62 -10.16 -10.96 -25.03
N SER A 63 -8.95 -10.82 -25.56
CA SER A 63 -8.22 -11.91 -26.21
C SER A 63 -7.73 -12.99 -25.25
N LEU A 64 -7.87 -12.73 -23.94
CA LEU A 64 -7.57 -13.65 -22.85
C LEU A 64 -8.82 -13.97 -22.05
N ASP A 65 -8.90 -15.21 -21.56
CA ASP A 65 -9.78 -15.58 -20.46
C ASP A 65 -9.33 -14.88 -19.18
N GLU A 66 -10.27 -14.42 -18.36
CA GLU A 66 -9.99 -13.68 -17.13
C GLU A 66 -9.12 -14.48 -16.15
N ASN A 67 -9.34 -15.78 -16.01
CA ASN A 67 -8.54 -16.64 -15.14
C ASN A 67 -7.10 -16.77 -15.64
N GLU A 68 -6.91 -16.88 -16.95
CA GLU A 68 -5.59 -16.94 -17.58
C GLU A 68 -4.86 -15.60 -17.41
N PHE A 69 -5.56 -14.48 -17.60
CA PHE A 69 -5.03 -13.15 -17.36
C PHE A 69 -4.56 -12.99 -15.92
N GLU A 70 -5.42 -13.32 -14.95
CA GLU A 70 -5.09 -13.23 -13.51
C GLU A 70 -3.89 -14.13 -13.17
N ARG A 71 -3.85 -15.33 -13.71
CA ARG A 71 -2.72 -16.26 -13.51
C ARG A 71 -1.40 -15.69 -14.06
N GLN A 72 -1.41 -15.10 -15.25
CA GLN A 72 -0.22 -14.49 -15.86
C GLN A 72 0.25 -13.29 -15.06
N LYS A 73 -0.68 -12.40 -14.69
CA LYS A 73 -0.42 -11.23 -13.86
C LYS A 73 0.19 -11.63 -12.51
N MET A 74 -0.43 -12.57 -11.82
CA MET A 74 0.02 -13.03 -10.52
C MET A 74 1.42 -13.69 -10.56
N ASN A 75 1.71 -14.49 -11.59
CA ASN A 75 3.02 -15.10 -11.77
C ASN A 75 4.13 -14.04 -11.94
N GLN A 76 3.86 -12.99 -12.71
CA GLN A 76 4.80 -11.88 -12.89
C GLN A 76 4.98 -11.09 -11.59
N LEU A 77 3.87 -10.74 -10.91
CA LEU A 77 3.91 -10.04 -9.63
C LEU A 77 4.70 -10.83 -8.58
N GLN A 78 4.45 -12.13 -8.42
CA GLN A 78 5.18 -12.96 -7.47
C GLN A 78 6.69 -12.97 -7.74
N SER A 79 7.09 -13.01 -9.02
CA SER A 79 8.52 -12.93 -9.37
C SER A 79 9.13 -11.60 -8.95
N LEU A 80 8.43 -10.49 -9.21
CA LEU A 80 8.92 -9.15 -8.90
C LEU A 80 8.88 -8.84 -7.40
N TYR A 81 7.83 -9.29 -6.68
CA TYR A 81 7.73 -9.08 -5.22
C TYR A 81 8.73 -9.89 -4.40
N ARG A 82 9.29 -10.95 -4.98
CA ARG A 82 10.39 -11.69 -4.33
C ARG A 82 11.66 -10.85 -4.17
N ASP A 83 11.91 -9.99 -5.14
CA ASP A 83 13.11 -9.15 -5.21
C ASP A 83 12.76 -7.65 -5.14
N ILE A 84 11.56 -7.32 -4.62
CA ILE A 84 11.07 -5.94 -4.57
C ILE A 84 12.00 -5.05 -3.76
N SER A 85 12.29 -3.85 -4.26
CA SER A 85 13.09 -2.88 -3.54
C SER A 85 12.32 -2.32 -2.32
N LEU A 86 13.04 -1.98 -1.27
CA LEU A 86 12.48 -1.25 -0.13
C LEU A 86 12.64 0.25 -0.32
N VAL A 87 11.68 1.01 0.21
CA VAL A 87 11.83 2.45 0.39
C VAL A 87 13.01 2.70 1.33
N GLU A 88 13.81 3.73 1.03
CA GLU A 88 15.01 4.06 1.81
C GLU A 88 14.68 4.29 3.29
N GLY A 89 15.46 3.66 4.18
CA GLY A 89 15.34 3.81 5.64
C GLY A 89 14.33 2.87 6.32
N VAL A 90 13.66 1.99 5.59
CA VAL A 90 12.65 1.06 6.16
C VAL A 90 13.20 0.23 7.32
N HIS A 91 14.35 -0.41 7.15
CA HIS A 91 14.94 -1.25 8.20
C HIS A 91 15.26 -0.46 9.47
N GLU A 92 15.83 0.73 9.32
CA GLU A 92 16.16 1.61 10.44
C GLU A 92 14.91 2.10 11.15
N LEU A 93 13.91 2.54 10.40
CA LEU A 93 12.63 2.99 10.95
C LEU A 93 11.95 1.89 11.75
N LEU A 94 11.73 0.73 11.15
CA LEU A 94 11.01 -0.38 11.80
C LEU A 94 11.73 -0.88 13.05
N SER A 95 13.07 -0.99 12.99
CA SER A 95 13.87 -1.39 14.15
C SER A 95 13.80 -0.36 15.28
N THR A 96 13.86 0.92 14.97
CA THR A 96 13.75 2.01 15.94
C THR A 96 12.37 2.02 16.59
N LEU A 97 11.30 1.91 15.80
CA LEU A 97 9.93 1.87 16.32
C LEU A 97 9.69 0.65 17.22
N LYS A 98 10.20 -0.52 16.83
CA LYS A 98 10.13 -1.73 17.65
C LYS A 98 10.87 -1.56 18.97
N ALA A 99 12.07 -0.97 18.94
CA ALA A 99 12.84 -0.69 20.17
C ALA A 99 12.12 0.30 21.11
N LYS A 100 11.34 1.23 20.56
CA LYS A 100 10.47 2.16 21.32
C LYS A 100 9.16 1.51 21.80
N GLY A 101 8.92 0.24 21.50
CA GLY A 101 7.71 -0.49 21.91
C GLY A 101 6.45 -0.16 21.11
N ALA A 102 6.59 0.38 19.91
CA ALA A 102 5.47 0.61 19.00
C ALA A 102 4.83 -0.73 18.57
N VAL A 103 3.52 -0.72 18.39
CA VAL A 103 2.73 -1.81 17.83
C VAL A 103 2.45 -1.47 16.37
N MET A 104 3.00 -2.25 15.45
CA MET A 104 2.92 -1.97 14.02
C MET A 104 2.06 -3.00 13.31
N TYR A 105 1.19 -2.52 12.43
CA TYR A 105 0.36 -3.34 11.53
C TYR A 105 0.70 -2.98 10.09
N ALA A 106 0.74 -3.99 9.23
CA ALA A 106 0.75 -3.79 7.79
C ALA A 106 -0.70 -3.78 7.28
N VAL A 107 -1.10 -2.73 6.56
CA VAL A 107 -2.49 -2.50 6.13
C VAL A 107 -2.47 -2.09 4.66
N THR A 108 -2.72 -3.04 3.77
CA THR A 108 -2.53 -2.87 2.33
C THR A 108 -3.79 -3.14 1.52
N SER A 109 -3.90 -2.56 0.32
CA SER A 109 -4.86 -2.96 -0.72
C SER A 109 -4.38 -4.17 -1.52
N ASN A 110 -3.09 -4.50 -1.47
CA ASN A 110 -2.49 -5.53 -2.29
C ASN A 110 -2.93 -6.95 -1.86
N TYR A 111 -2.73 -7.94 -2.74
CA TYR A 111 -2.92 -9.35 -2.44
C TYR A 111 -2.09 -9.79 -1.24
N LEU A 112 -2.72 -10.51 -0.31
CA LEU A 112 -2.08 -10.98 0.92
C LEU A 112 -0.78 -11.75 0.61
N GLN A 113 -0.83 -12.65 -0.37
CA GLN A 113 0.32 -13.46 -0.76
C GLN A 113 1.52 -12.66 -1.28
N LEU A 114 1.30 -11.52 -1.96
CA LEU A 114 2.37 -10.66 -2.44
C LEU A 114 2.97 -9.85 -1.28
N ALA A 115 2.11 -9.33 -0.43
CA ALA A 115 2.54 -8.62 0.78
C ALA A 115 3.38 -9.52 1.70
N GLU A 116 2.95 -10.77 1.95
CA GLU A 116 3.69 -11.76 2.71
C GLU A 116 5.03 -12.10 2.05
N LEU A 117 5.03 -12.28 0.74
CA LEU A 117 6.24 -12.57 -0.04
C LEU A 117 7.28 -11.45 0.12
N GLY A 118 6.89 -10.19 -0.13
CA GLY A 118 7.78 -9.04 0.00
C GLY A 118 8.30 -8.86 1.44
N LEU A 119 7.42 -8.97 2.44
CA LEU A 119 7.83 -8.85 3.84
C LEU A 119 8.79 -9.98 4.26
N SER A 120 8.56 -11.21 3.81
CA SER A 120 9.40 -12.35 4.16
C SER A 120 10.76 -12.30 3.46
N SER A 121 10.81 -11.89 2.19
CA SER A 121 12.06 -11.76 1.43
C SER A 121 13.04 -10.79 2.08
N HIS A 122 12.53 -9.75 2.71
CA HIS A 122 13.32 -8.74 3.41
C HIS A 122 13.42 -8.93 4.92
N HIS A 123 12.95 -10.08 5.46
CA HIS A 123 12.92 -10.37 6.90
C HIS A 123 12.14 -9.34 7.74
N LEU A 124 11.11 -8.70 7.15
CA LEU A 124 10.32 -7.65 7.80
C LEU A 124 9.09 -8.17 8.55
N SER A 125 8.67 -9.40 8.29
CA SER A 125 7.43 -9.97 8.87
C SER A 125 7.36 -9.85 10.40
N ASN A 126 8.49 -9.99 11.08
CA ASN A 126 8.57 -9.92 12.55
C ASN A 126 8.42 -8.52 13.15
N TYR A 127 8.35 -7.48 12.33
CA TYR A 127 8.08 -6.10 12.80
C TYR A 127 6.58 -5.85 12.98
N PHE A 128 5.75 -6.55 12.22
CA PHE A 128 4.31 -6.36 12.23
C PHE A 128 3.61 -7.40 13.08
N VAL A 129 2.67 -6.95 13.91
CA VAL A 129 1.84 -7.85 14.73
C VAL A 129 0.90 -8.64 13.85
N LYS A 130 0.41 -7.98 12.77
CA LYS A 130 -0.51 -8.57 11.82
C LYS A 130 -0.46 -7.80 10.48
N LEU A 131 -0.80 -8.51 9.42
CA LEU A 131 -0.97 -8.00 8.07
C LEU A 131 -2.46 -8.11 7.70
N TYR A 132 -3.01 -7.03 7.18
CA TYR A 132 -4.37 -6.93 6.66
C TYR A 132 -4.35 -6.54 5.18
N SER A 133 -5.00 -7.32 4.35
CA SER A 133 -5.25 -7.04 2.94
C SER A 133 -6.72 -6.72 2.75
N SER A 134 -7.05 -5.56 2.19
CA SER A 134 -8.44 -5.22 1.90
C SER A 134 -8.98 -6.03 0.73
N LEU A 135 -8.14 -6.29 -0.29
CA LEU A 135 -8.54 -7.09 -1.44
C LEU A 135 -8.90 -8.52 -1.04
N ASP A 136 -8.11 -9.17 -0.19
CA ASP A 136 -8.39 -10.54 0.27
C ASP A 136 -9.58 -10.63 1.24
N LEU A 137 -9.81 -9.60 2.06
CA LEU A 137 -10.89 -9.60 3.05
C LEU A 137 -12.23 -9.09 2.51
N PHE A 138 -12.20 -8.10 1.61
CA PHE A 138 -13.38 -7.38 1.14
C PHE A 138 -13.54 -7.39 -0.39
N GLY A 139 -12.55 -7.87 -1.14
CA GLY A 139 -12.55 -7.86 -2.61
C GLY A 139 -12.45 -6.46 -3.22
N SER A 140 -11.98 -5.48 -2.46
CA SER A 140 -11.93 -4.07 -2.88
C SER A 140 -10.74 -3.32 -2.27
N ASP A 141 -10.52 -2.09 -2.74
CA ASP A 141 -9.59 -1.16 -2.13
C ASP A 141 -9.93 -0.87 -0.66
N LYS A 142 -8.96 -0.29 0.06
CA LYS A 142 -9.14 0.19 1.43
C LYS A 142 -10.30 1.17 1.49
N ASN A 143 -11.30 0.88 2.32
CA ASN A 143 -12.49 1.68 2.51
C ASN A 143 -12.82 1.82 4.00
N ARG A 144 -13.87 2.57 4.32
CA ARG A 144 -14.32 2.80 5.71
C ARG A 144 -14.60 1.49 6.45
N GLU A 145 -15.28 0.53 5.80
CA GLU A 145 -15.68 -0.74 6.41
C GLU A 145 -14.46 -1.60 6.75
N PHE A 146 -13.46 -1.62 5.89
CA PHE A 146 -12.19 -2.30 6.13
C PHE A 146 -11.46 -1.74 7.35
N TYR A 147 -11.32 -0.41 7.47
CA TYR A 147 -10.68 0.18 8.64
C TYR A 147 -11.49 -0.04 9.93
N GLN A 148 -12.82 0.07 9.88
CA GLN A 148 -13.69 -0.24 11.01
C GLN A 148 -13.56 -1.70 11.45
N PHE A 149 -13.44 -2.62 10.49
CA PHE A 149 -13.18 -4.03 10.77
C PHE A 149 -11.88 -4.21 11.56
N ILE A 150 -10.77 -3.58 11.15
CA ILE A 150 -9.49 -3.68 11.88
C ILE A 150 -9.62 -3.09 13.29
N LEU A 151 -10.20 -1.88 13.42
CA LEU A 151 -10.44 -1.25 14.72
C LEU A 151 -11.19 -2.16 15.69
N HIS A 152 -12.23 -2.81 15.19
CA HIS A 152 -13.05 -3.74 15.99
C HIS A 152 -12.29 -5.03 16.34
N GLN A 153 -11.62 -5.65 15.36
CA GLN A 153 -10.86 -6.90 15.55
C GLN A 153 -9.74 -6.74 16.57
N GLU A 154 -8.99 -5.64 16.48
CA GLU A 154 -7.84 -5.38 17.33
C GLU A 154 -8.22 -4.65 18.63
N ARG A 155 -9.47 -4.19 18.75
CA ARG A 155 -9.99 -3.41 19.89
C ARG A 155 -9.14 -2.18 20.18
N ILE A 156 -8.74 -1.47 19.13
CA ILE A 156 -7.91 -0.27 19.21
C ILE A 156 -8.79 0.97 19.05
N ASP A 157 -8.57 1.96 19.89
CA ASP A 157 -9.15 3.29 19.71
C ASP A 157 -8.42 4.02 18.58
N SER A 158 -9.17 4.51 17.60
CA SER A 158 -8.63 5.20 16.41
C SER A 158 -7.73 6.40 16.79
N ALA A 159 -8.02 7.09 17.87
CA ALA A 159 -7.21 8.21 18.36
C ALA A 159 -5.77 7.82 18.77
N ASN A 160 -5.51 6.55 19.01
CA ASN A 160 -4.18 6.02 19.34
C ASN A 160 -3.38 5.57 18.11
N ILE A 161 -3.93 5.68 16.90
CA ILE A 161 -3.33 5.20 15.67
C ILE A 161 -2.73 6.35 14.88
N VAL A 162 -1.55 6.10 14.32
CA VAL A 162 -0.98 6.89 13.23
C VAL A 162 -0.91 6.00 12.00
N MET A 163 -1.53 6.44 10.91
CA MET A 163 -1.47 5.78 9.60
C MET A 163 -0.38 6.45 8.75
N VAL A 164 0.48 5.64 8.12
CA VAL A 164 1.50 6.08 7.16
C VAL A 164 1.11 5.53 5.79
N GLU A 165 0.94 6.41 4.82
CA GLU A 165 0.23 6.12 3.57
C GLU A 165 0.73 7.04 2.44
N ASP A 166 0.73 6.55 1.22
CA ASP A 166 1.04 7.31 0.00
C ASP A 166 -0.20 7.65 -0.84
N ASN A 167 -1.38 7.16 -0.42
CA ASN A 167 -2.66 7.47 -1.05
C ASN A 167 -3.49 8.42 -0.17
N LYS A 168 -3.73 9.63 -0.71
CA LYS A 168 -4.50 10.67 -0.04
C LYS A 168 -5.92 10.23 0.34
N ASN A 169 -6.59 9.46 -0.51
CA ASN A 169 -7.97 9.03 -0.26
C ASN A 169 -8.03 8.14 0.99
N ASN A 170 -7.07 7.23 1.15
CA ASN A 170 -6.96 6.36 2.31
C ASN A 170 -6.76 7.17 3.60
N LEU A 171 -5.90 8.20 3.55
CA LEU A 171 -5.72 9.12 4.68
C LEU A 171 -6.98 9.92 5.01
N CYS A 172 -7.74 10.34 4.01
CA CYS A 172 -9.01 11.04 4.23
C CYS A 172 -10.03 10.14 4.94
N ILE A 173 -10.16 8.87 4.52
CA ILE A 173 -11.02 7.88 5.16
C ILE A 173 -10.57 7.64 6.61
N GLY A 174 -9.25 7.46 6.83
CA GLY A 174 -8.69 7.29 8.17
C GLY A 174 -9.02 8.48 9.09
N ARG A 175 -8.85 9.70 8.60
CA ARG A 175 -9.17 10.93 9.34
C ARG A 175 -10.65 11.03 9.73
N GLU A 176 -11.56 10.62 8.85
CA GLU A 176 -13.00 10.58 9.17
C GLU A 176 -13.33 9.58 10.30
N LEU A 177 -12.48 8.59 10.50
CA LEU A 177 -12.56 7.62 11.60
C LEU A 177 -11.78 8.06 12.85
N GLY A 178 -11.16 9.25 12.82
CA GLY A 178 -10.36 9.78 13.94
C GLY A 178 -8.91 9.26 13.97
N ILE A 179 -8.43 8.62 12.91
CA ILE A 179 -7.05 8.14 12.77
C ILE A 179 -6.17 9.30 12.29
N ALA A 180 -5.05 9.54 12.97
CA ALA A 180 -4.06 10.51 12.50
C ALA A 180 -3.29 9.97 11.31
N GLY A 181 -3.09 10.79 10.27
CA GLY A 181 -2.41 10.39 9.05
C GLY A 181 -1.09 11.11 8.83
N VAL A 182 -0.12 10.40 8.25
CA VAL A 182 1.12 10.94 7.69
C VAL A 182 1.23 10.45 6.26
N TYR A 183 1.31 11.38 5.34
CA TYR A 183 1.49 11.11 3.92
C TYR A 183 2.98 11.01 3.60
N ILE A 184 3.40 9.94 2.93
CA ILE A 184 4.75 9.87 2.37
C ILE A 184 4.70 10.27 0.89
N GLU A 185 5.49 11.30 0.54
CA GLU A 185 5.63 11.75 -0.83
C GLU A 185 6.51 10.79 -1.61
N HIS A 186 6.05 10.39 -2.79
CA HIS A 186 6.87 9.61 -3.73
C HIS A 186 6.98 10.37 -5.05
N PRO A 187 8.18 10.44 -5.68
CA PRO A 187 8.38 11.19 -6.93
C PRO A 187 7.46 10.76 -8.07
N ASN A 188 7.09 9.48 -8.09
CA ASN A 188 6.22 8.89 -9.12
C ASN A 188 4.74 8.85 -8.72
N SER A 189 4.37 9.34 -7.51
CA SER A 189 2.97 9.39 -7.08
C SER A 189 2.19 10.47 -7.84
N PRO A 190 0.99 10.18 -8.35
CA PRO A 190 0.11 11.19 -8.92
C PRO A 190 -0.63 12.00 -7.85
N PHE A 191 -0.51 11.64 -6.57
CA PHE A 191 -1.24 12.26 -5.47
C PHE A 191 -0.47 13.41 -4.85
N SER A 192 -1.21 14.41 -4.35
CA SER A 192 -0.67 15.50 -3.54
C SER A 192 -1.62 15.78 -2.38
N VAL A 193 -1.05 16.11 -1.23
CA VAL A 193 -1.80 16.49 -0.04
C VAL A 193 -1.72 17.98 0.26
N GLU A 194 -1.25 18.78 -0.66
CA GLU A 194 -1.22 20.23 -0.52
C GLU A 194 -2.60 20.79 -0.13
N ASN A 195 -2.60 21.73 0.81
CA ASN A 195 -3.81 22.38 1.32
C ASN A 195 -4.84 21.47 2.02
N THR A 196 -4.46 20.24 2.38
CA THR A 196 -5.37 19.30 3.08
C THR A 196 -5.24 19.34 4.60
N GLY A 197 -4.15 19.91 5.12
CA GLY A 197 -3.78 19.86 6.53
C GLY A 197 -3.28 18.47 6.98
N ILE A 198 -3.02 17.55 6.03
CA ILE A 198 -2.36 16.28 6.30
C ILE A 198 -0.85 16.55 6.40
N VAL A 199 -0.21 15.99 7.41
CA VAL A 199 1.24 16.04 7.57
C VAL A 199 1.88 15.22 6.45
N SER A 200 2.84 15.78 5.71
CA SER A 200 3.60 15.04 4.70
C SER A 200 5.08 14.95 5.05
N ILE A 201 5.69 13.86 4.63
CA ILE A 201 7.12 13.58 4.75
C ILE A 201 7.67 13.15 3.39
N LYS A 202 8.95 13.43 3.15
CA LYS A 202 9.65 12.97 1.94
C LYS A 202 10.52 11.75 2.18
N GLN A 203 10.87 11.52 3.44
CA GLN A 203 11.72 10.41 3.85
C GLN A 203 11.16 9.77 5.12
N LEU A 204 11.27 8.47 5.24
CA LEU A 204 10.79 7.73 6.42
C LEU A 204 11.47 8.14 7.73
N SER A 205 12.71 8.67 7.67
CA SER A 205 13.43 9.21 8.83
C SER A 205 12.71 10.39 9.51
N GLU A 206 11.88 11.12 8.77
CA GLU A 206 11.11 12.25 9.30
C GLU A 206 9.91 11.81 10.16
N LEU A 207 9.52 10.53 10.09
CA LEU A 207 8.39 10.01 10.85
C LEU A 207 8.65 9.99 12.37
N ILE A 208 9.87 9.67 12.80
CA ILE A 208 10.20 9.53 14.22
C ILE A 208 9.93 10.81 15.01
N PRO A 209 10.44 12.00 14.60
CA PRO A 209 10.12 13.25 15.28
C PRO A 209 8.62 13.54 15.38
N ILE A 210 7.86 13.31 14.30
CA ILE A 210 6.41 13.54 14.26
C ILE A 210 5.69 12.66 15.30
N LEU A 211 6.13 11.43 15.47
CA LEU A 211 5.55 10.50 16.43
C LEU A 211 5.90 10.84 17.88
N GLU A 212 7.03 11.51 18.12
CA GLU A 212 7.46 11.94 19.46
C GLU A 212 6.70 13.19 19.93
N ASP A 213 6.35 14.10 19.02
CA ASP A 213 5.60 15.31 19.31
C ASP A 213 4.12 15.06 19.68
N LYS A 214 3.61 13.86 19.40
CA LYS A 214 2.22 13.44 19.72
C LYS A 214 2.05 12.83 21.12
N LYS A 215 3.10 12.77 21.92
CA LYS A 215 3.06 12.29 23.31
C LYS A 215 2.75 13.42 24.27
#